data_4607fd6843f26a3b06bffb326190f08e
#
_entry.id   4607fd6843f26a3b06bffb326190f08e
#
_cell.length_a   1.000
_cell.length_b   1.000
_cell.length_c   1.000
_cell.angle_alpha   90.00
_cell.angle_beta   90.00
_cell.angle_gamma   90.00
#
_symmetry.space_group_name_H-M   'P 1'
#
loop_
_entity.id
_entity.type
_entity.pdbx_description
1 polymer ?
#
loop_
_entity_poly.entity_id
_entity_poly.type
_entity_poly.pdbx_seq_one_letter_code
_entity_poly.pdbx_strand_id
1 'polypeptide(L)'
;MTSGNGAAATTGKGRNVVLKTDKITIRFGGLTAVKELDMAVAVGEIYGLIGPNGAGKTTIFNLLTGVYEPTSGEIYFEEKRIDGKRPYEISRCGVSRTFQNIRLFPGMSVLENVMTACHIHAHQSLLDAVVRSPRFERDEREHREFSLELLEIFDLADSRDEGGTSLPYGKQRRLEIVRALATRPKLLLLDEPAAGLNPSEQEDLMLLIQQIRDRFGLTILLVEHNMKVVMGVCERIQVVDYGKSIALGVPDEIKNDPKVIEAYLGD
;
A
#
# COMPACT_ATOMS: atom_id res chain seq x y z
N MET A 1 -4.32 -46.22 4.96
CA MET A 1 -5.11 -45.30 5.81
C MET A 1 -4.13 -44.34 6.45
N THR A 2 -3.89 -43.22 5.85
CA THR A 2 -3.14 -42.08 6.45
C THR A 2 -3.84 -40.81 6.00
N SER A 3 -4.57 -40.23 6.93
CA SER A 3 -5.30 -38.99 6.80
C SER A 3 -4.32 -37.82 6.72
N GLY A 4 -4.30 -37.13 5.57
CA GLY A 4 -3.64 -35.84 5.41
C GLY A 4 -4.47 -34.75 6.09
N ASN A 5 -3.93 -34.17 7.16
CA ASN A 5 -4.45 -32.98 7.79
C ASN A 5 -4.10 -31.77 6.92
N GLY A 6 -5.02 -31.29 6.11
CA GLY A 6 -4.99 -29.99 5.52
C GLY A 6 -5.24 -28.94 6.61
N ALA A 7 -4.25 -28.12 6.92
CA ALA A 7 -4.40 -26.97 7.78
C ALA A 7 -5.37 -25.97 7.11
N ALA A 8 -6.63 -26.00 7.54
CA ALA A 8 -7.61 -25.00 7.16
C ALA A 8 -7.21 -23.67 7.80
N ALA A 9 -6.97 -22.68 6.96
CA ALA A 9 -6.79 -21.29 7.36
C ALA A 9 -7.99 -20.85 8.22
N THR A 10 -7.74 -20.56 9.48
CA THR A 10 -8.75 -20.03 10.41
C THR A 10 -9.07 -18.59 10.00
N THR A 11 -10.07 -18.43 9.14
CA THR A 11 -10.73 -17.15 8.93
C THR A 11 -11.40 -16.74 10.23
N GLY A 12 -10.82 -15.75 10.91
CA GLY A 12 -11.38 -15.19 12.14
C GLY A 12 -12.83 -14.72 11.88
N LYS A 13 -13.79 -15.41 12.50
CA LYS A 13 -15.20 -15.04 12.47
C LYS A 13 -15.36 -13.62 13.00
N GLY A 14 -15.80 -12.67 12.15
CA GLY A 14 -16.32 -11.36 12.54
C GLY A 14 -15.57 -10.11 12.10
N ARG A 15 -14.41 -10.20 11.41
CA ARG A 15 -13.73 -9.00 10.89
C ARG A 15 -14.29 -8.65 9.51
N ASN A 16 -14.69 -7.39 9.35
CA ASN A 16 -15.06 -6.87 8.02
C ASN A 16 -13.81 -6.83 7.12
N VAL A 17 -13.83 -7.54 5.98
CA VAL A 17 -12.69 -7.66 5.06
C VAL A 17 -12.82 -6.60 3.97
N VAL A 18 -11.79 -5.77 3.79
CA VAL A 18 -11.76 -4.74 2.74
C VAL A 18 -11.11 -5.23 1.47
N LEU A 19 -10.07 -6.06 1.57
CA LEU A 19 -9.38 -6.66 0.42
C LEU A 19 -9.34 -8.18 0.57
N LYS A 20 -9.76 -8.89 -0.46
CA LYS A 20 -9.72 -10.35 -0.51
C LYS A 20 -9.16 -10.82 -1.84
N THR A 21 -8.30 -11.82 -1.82
CA THR A 21 -7.93 -12.59 -3.02
C THR A 21 -8.41 -14.02 -2.87
N ASP A 22 -8.84 -14.62 -3.98
CA ASP A 22 -9.23 -16.01 -4.04
C ASP A 22 -8.34 -16.71 -5.07
N LYS A 23 -7.39 -17.51 -4.58
CA LYS A 23 -6.43 -18.33 -5.31
C LYS A 23 -5.80 -17.64 -6.52
N ILE A 24 -5.40 -16.37 -6.34
CA ILE A 24 -4.78 -15.62 -7.45
C ILE A 24 -3.48 -16.28 -7.88
N THR A 25 -3.35 -16.42 -9.19
CA THR A 25 -2.16 -16.99 -9.83
C THR A 25 -1.74 -16.11 -11.00
N ILE A 26 -0.44 -15.86 -11.15
CA ILE A 26 0.10 -15.23 -12.35
C ILE A 26 1.31 -16.02 -12.86
N ARG A 27 1.35 -16.18 -14.21
CA ARG A 27 2.42 -16.86 -14.94
C ARG A 27 3.02 -15.93 -15.97
N PHE A 28 4.33 -15.90 -16.05
CA PHE A 28 5.08 -15.22 -17.10
C PHE A 28 5.85 -16.26 -17.91
N GLY A 29 5.31 -16.63 -19.09
CA GLY A 29 5.83 -17.76 -19.84
C GLY A 29 5.81 -19.05 -19.03
N GLY A 30 6.99 -19.65 -18.81
CA GLY A 30 7.12 -20.88 -17.99
C GLY A 30 7.22 -20.65 -16.48
N LEU A 31 7.36 -19.40 -16.02
CA LEU A 31 7.52 -19.06 -14.60
C LEU A 31 6.18 -18.74 -13.95
N THR A 32 5.85 -19.42 -12.87
CA THR A 32 4.71 -19.06 -12.02
C THR A 32 5.23 -18.18 -10.88
N ALA A 33 4.97 -16.85 -10.97
CA ALA A 33 5.46 -15.87 -9.99
C ALA A 33 4.58 -15.77 -8.74
N VAL A 34 3.27 -16.03 -8.85
CA VAL A 34 2.34 -16.17 -7.73
C VAL A 34 1.45 -17.37 -8.01
N LYS A 35 1.23 -18.21 -7.01
CA LYS A 35 0.49 -19.46 -7.16
C LYS A 35 -0.55 -19.63 -6.06
N GLU A 36 -1.83 -19.62 -6.47
CA GLU A 36 -2.99 -19.89 -5.61
C GLU A 36 -2.95 -19.12 -4.29
N LEU A 37 -2.64 -17.82 -4.36
CA LEU A 37 -2.53 -16.97 -3.19
C LEU A 37 -3.89 -16.52 -2.69
N ASP A 38 -4.22 -16.90 -1.46
CA ASP A 38 -5.33 -16.40 -0.69
C ASP A 38 -4.85 -15.32 0.28
N MET A 39 -5.55 -14.19 0.34
CA MET A 39 -5.30 -13.08 1.25
C MET A 39 -6.64 -12.50 1.72
N ALA A 40 -6.71 -12.09 2.97
CA ALA A 40 -7.85 -11.37 3.50
C ALA A 40 -7.37 -10.29 4.47
N VAL A 41 -7.54 -9.03 4.10
CA VAL A 41 -7.14 -7.86 4.91
C VAL A 41 -8.38 -7.24 5.51
N ALA A 42 -8.40 -7.09 6.84
CA ALA A 42 -9.53 -6.51 7.55
C ALA A 42 -9.53 -4.98 7.49
N VAL A 43 -10.70 -4.37 7.62
CA VAL A 43 -10.83 -2.91 7.71
C VAL A 43 -10.06 -2.38 8.93
N GLY A 44 -9.25 -1.34 8.74
CA GLY A 44 -8.47 -0.69 9.80
C GLY A 44 -7.21 -1.45 10.23
N GLU A 45 -6.90 -2.58 9.61
CA GLU A 45 -5.74 -3.41 9.92
C GLU A 45 -4.45 -2.87 9.26
N ILE A 46 -3.32 -2.97 9.95
CA ILE A 46 -2.00 -2.90 9.33
C ILE A 46 -1.54 -4.33 9.07
N TYR A 47 -1.60 -4.72 7.81
CA TYR A 47 -1.28 -6.07 7.36
C TYR A 47 0.08 -6.11 6.67
N GLY A 48 0.97 -6.99 7.14
CA GLY A 48 2.30 -7.19 6.58
C GLY A 48 2.31 -8.30 5.51
N LEU A 49 2.97 -8.05 4.39
CA LEU A 49 3.30 -9.05 3.38
C LEU A 49 4.82 -9.12 3.25
N ILE A 50 5.41 -10.18 3.77
CA ILE A 50 6.87 -10.36 3.82
C ILE A 50 7.31 -11.63 3.08
N GLY A 51 8.61 -11.79 2.91
CA GLY A 51 9.23 -12.96 2.28
C GLY A 51 10.60 -12.62 1.70
N PRO A 52 11.40 -13.63 1.33
CA PRO A 52 12.71 -13.44 0.70
C PRO A 52 12.65 -12.62 -0.60
N ASN A 53 13.83 -12.24 -1.10
CA ASN A 53 13.94 -11.61 -2.42
C ASN A 53 13.47 -12.60 -3.50
N GLY A 54 12.68 -12.08 -4.46
CA GLY A 54 12.10 -12.95 -5.48
C GLY A 54 10.87 -13.76 -5.06
N ALA A 55 10.41 -13.68 -3.81
CA ALA A 55 9.23 -14.41 -3.33
C ALA A 55 7.90 -14.00 -4.00
N GLY A 56 7.88 -12.93 -4.81
CA GLY A 56 6.69 -12.49 -5.56
C GLY A 56 5.93 -11.30 -4.96
N LYS A 57 6.44 -10.65 -3.89
CA LYS A 57 5.78 -9.52 -3.20
C LYS A 57 5.39 -8.38 -4.13
N THR A 58 6.34 -7.89 -4.93
CA THR A 58 6.08 -6.82 -5.92
C THR A 58 5.07 -7.25 -6.99
N THR A 59 5.10 -8.53 -7.40
CA THR A 59 4.12 -9.08 -8.34
C THR A 59 2.72 -9.10 -7.73
N ILE A 60 2.59 -9.46 -6.45
CA ILE A 60 1.32 -9.40 -5.72
C ILE A 60 0.80 -7.95 -5.69
N PHE A 61 1.64 -6.97 -5.34
CA PHE A 61 1.26 -5.56 -5.36
C PHE A 61 0.81 -5.09 -6.75
N ASN A 62 1.48 -5.56 -7.81
CA ASN A 62 1.11 -5.24 -9.19
C ASN A 62 -0.24 -5.86 -9.58
N LEU A 63 -0.57 -7.05 -9.08
CA LEU A 63 -1.89 -7.65 -9.24
C LEU A 63 -2.98 -6.85 -8.52
N LEU A 64 -2.75 -6.49 -7.24
CA LEU A 64 -3.71 -5.73 -6.43
C LEU A 64 -3.98 -4.32 -6.96
N THR A 65 -3.05 -3.76 -7.73
CA THR A 65 -3.16 -2.40 -8.30
C THR A 65 -3.48 -2.38 -9.80
N GLY A 66 -3.78 -3.54 -10.42
CA GLY A 66 -4.18 -3.63 -11.83
C GLY A 66 -3.07 -3.37 -12.84
N VAL A 67 -1.80 -3.36 -12.40
CA VAL A 67 -0.64 -3.32 -13.30
C VAL A 67 -0.50 -4.65 -14.04
N TYR A 68 -0.84 -5.75 -13.36
CA TYR A 68 -0.95 -7.08 -13.93
C TYR A 68 -2.35 -7.63 -13.72
N GLU A 69 -2.81 -8.43 -14.66
CA GLU A 69 -4.03 -9.21 -14.56
C GLU A 69 -3.67 -10.65 -14.14
N PRO A 70 -4.38 -11.25 -13.16
CA PRO A 70 -4.11 -12.63 -12.77
C PRO A 70 -4.44 -13.59 -13.91
N THR A 71 -3.62 -14.64 -14.10
CA THR A 71 -3.90 -15.73 -15.04
C THR A 71 -5.11 -16.54 -14.59
N SER A 72 -5.32 -16.66 -13.28
CA SER A 72 -6.53 -17.27 -12.67
C SER A 72 -6.70 -16.75 -11.24
N GLY A 73 -7.89 -16.97 -10.67
CA GLY A 73 -8.30 -16.45 -9.37
C GLY A 73 -8.94 -15.08 -9.48
N GLU A 74 -9.36 -14.52 -8.37
CA GLU A 74 -10.16 -13.31 -8.32
C GLU A 74 -9.68 -12.38 -7.19
N ILE A 75 -9.82 -11.06 -7.41
CA ILE A 75 -9.46 -10.02 -6.44
C ILE A 75 -10.69 -9.18 -6.14
N TYR A 76 -11.00 -9.03 -4.86
CA TYR A 76 -12.15 -8.27 -4.39
C TYR A 76 -11.70 -7.13 -3.47
N PHE A 77 -12.26 -5.95 -3.70
CA PHE A 77 -12.15 -4.78 -2.84
C PHE A 77 -13.54 -4.30 -2.45
N GLU A 78 -13.85 -4.22 -1.14
CA GLU A 78 -15.20 -3.93 -0.64
C GLU A 78 -16.27 -4.79 -1.35
N GLU A 79 -16.06 -6.11 -1.39
CA GLU A 79 -16.93 -7.10 -2.03
C GLU A 79 -17.09 -6.95 -3.56
N LYS A 80 -16.48 -5.93 -4.17
CA LYS A 80 -16.50 -5.70 -5.62
C LYS A 80 -15.26 -6.31 -6.26
N ARG A 81 -15.46 -7.07 -7.32
CA ARG A 81 -14.37 -7.62 -8.13
C ARG A 81 -13.58 -6.50 -8.82
N ILE A 82 -12.26 -6.50 -8.67
CA ILE A 82 -11.37 -5.46 -9.20
C ILE A 82 -10.30 -5.98 -10.16
N ASP A 83 -10.07 -7.29 -10.28
CA ASP A 83 -9.16 -7.83 -11.29
C ASP A 83 -9.64 -7.47 -12.71
N GLY A 84 -8.68 -7.25 -13.62
CA GLY A 84 -8.95 -6.74 -14.96
C GLY A 84 -9.28 -5.25 -15.06
N LYS A 85 -9.41 -4.53 -13.91
CA LYS A 85 -9.53 -3.07 -13.90
C LYS A 85 -8.18 -2.40 -14.11
N ARG A 86 -8.20 -1.23 -14.76
CA ARG A 86 -7.00 -0.40 -14.94
C ARG A 86 -6.57 0.25 -13.62
N PRO A 87 -5.28 0.58 -13.43
CA PRO A 87 -4.77 1.18 -12.18
C PRO A 87 -5.55 2.42 -11.73
N TYR A 88 -5.93 3.31 -12.63
CA TYR A 88 -6.69 4.52 -12.28
C TYR A 88 -8.12 4.20 -11.79
N GLU A 89 -8.74 3.12 -12.30
CA GLU A 89 -10.08 2.67 -11.86
C GLU A 89 -10.00 2.08 -10.45
N ILE A 90 -8.94 1.31 -10.16
CA ILE A 90 -8.67 0.75 -8.82
C ILE A 90 -8.38 1.88 -7.83
N SER A 91 -7.58 2.89 -8.25
CA SER A 91 -7.32 4.06 -7.41
C SER A 91 -8.61 4.83 -7.11
N ARG A 92 -9.52 5.01 -8.06
CA ARG A 92 -10.84 5.60 -7.84
C ARG A 92 -11.76 4.78 -6.92
N CYS A 93 -11.54 3.47 -6.82
CA CYS A 93 -12.25 2.64 -5.84
C CYS A 93 -11.76 2.90 -4.40
N GLY A 94 -10.62 3.57 -4.21
CA GLY A 94 -10.06 3.88 -2.90
C GLY A 94 -8.83 3.04 -2.54
N VAL A 95 -8.10 2.49 -3.52
CA VAL A 95 -6.82 1.79 -3.33
C VAL A 95 -5.70 2.68 -3.83
N SER A 96 -4.74 3.04 -2.98
CA SER A 96 -3.56 3.80 -3.38
C SER A 96 -2.28 3.09 -3.00
N ARG A 97 -1.20 3.35 -3.74
CA ARG A 97 0.11 2.71 -3.56
C ARG A 97 1.22 3.73 -3.62
N THR A 98 2.22 3.58 -2.74
CA THR A 98 3.55 4.14 -2.93
C THR A 98 4.39 3.20 -3.79
N PHE A 99 5.49 3.69 -4.35
CA PHE A 99 6.38 2.88 -5.18
C PHE A 99 7.74 2.70 -4.49
N GLN A 100 8.40 1.59 -4.75
CA GLN A 100 9.75 1.32 -4.24
C GLN A 100 10.74 2.44 -4.64
N ASN A 101 10.68 2.86 -5.90
CA ASN A 101 11.42 4.04 -6.37
C ASN A 101 10.52 5.28 -6.27
N ILE A 102 10.99 6.30 -5.60
CA ILE A 102 10.27 7.56 -5.42
C ILE A 102 9.89 8.15 -6.77
N ARG A 103 8.59 8.43 -6.96
CA ARG A 103 8.04 8.98 -8.21
C ARG A 103 7.39 10.34 -7.96
N LEU A 104 8.20 11.35 -7.68
CA LEU A 104 7.73 12.73 -7.59
C LEU A 104 7.68 13.36 -8.99
N PHE A 105 6.77 14.33 -9.16
CA PHE A 105 6.72 15.12 -10.39
C PHE A 105 7.88 16.12 -10.38
N PRO A 106 8.86 15.98 -11.30
CA PRO A 106 9.96 16.93 -11.42
C PRO A 106 9.41 18.28 -11.87
N GLY A 107 9.99 19.37 -11.34
CA GLY A 107 9.56 20.72 -11.70
C GLY A 107 8.32 21.23 -10.98
N MET A 108 7.70 20.42 -10.12
CA MET A 108 6.60 20.83 -9.24
C MET A 108 7.10 21.01 -7.81
N SER A 109 6.52 21.98 -7.10
CA SER A 109 6.74 22.16 -5.67
C SER A 109 6.17 20.98 -4.85
N VAL A 110 6.52 20.92 -3.57
CA VAL A 110 5.96 19.94 -2.62
C VAL A 110 4.45 20.03 -2.61
N LEU A 111 3.88 21.23 -2.48
CA LEU A 111 2.43 21.43 -2.45
C LEU A 111 1.77 21.01 -3.77
N GLU A 112 2.33 21.41 -4.91
CA GLU A 112 1.78 21.04 -6.23
C GLU A 112 1.80 19.53 -6.47
N ASN A 113 2.84 18.83 -6.00
CA ASN A 113 2.90 17.37 -6.03
C ASN A 113 1.71 16.73 -5.30
N VAL A 114 1.32 17.27 -4.13
CA VAL A 114 0.20 16.76 -3.34
C VAL A 114 -1.13 17.13 -3.99
N MET A 115 -1.32 18.40 -4.37
CA MET A 115 -2.55 18.88 -5.01
C MET A 115 -2.90 18.10 -6.27
N THR A 116 -1.88 17.72 -7.09
CA THR A 116 -2.11 16.90 -8.29
C THR A 116 -2.80 15.58 -7.97
N ALA A 117 -2.51 14.96 -6.83
CA ALA A 117 -3.14 13.70 -6.43
C ALA A 117 -4.59 13.87 -5.97
N CYS A 118 -4.97 15.03 -5.44
CA CYS A 118 -6.36 15.33 -5.04
C CYS A 118 -7.33 15.29 -6.24
N HIS A 119 -6.83 15.57 -7.46
CA HIS A 119 -7.67 15.64 -8.66
C HIS A 119 -8.21 14.28 -9.15
N ILE A 120 -7.80 13.16 -8.57
CA ILE A 120 -8.30 11.82 -9.01
C ILE A 120 -9.81 11.68 -8.90
N HIS A 121 -10.42 12.38 -7.95
CA HIS A 121 -11.87 12.42 -7.74
C HIS A 121 -12.56 13.65 -8.34
N ALA A 122 -11.80 14.52 -9.02
CA ALA A 122 -12.38 15.69 -9.65
C ALA A 122 -13.36 15.28 -10.75
N HIS A 123 -14.60 15.72 -10.63
CA HIS A 123 -15.65 15.54 -11.63
C HIS A 123 -15.85 16.79 -12.49
N GLN A 124 -14.84 17.67 -12.51
CA GLN A 124 -14.92 18.94 -13.19
C GLN A 124 -14.76 18.75 -14.71
N SER A 125 -15.58 19.47 -15.46
CA SER A 125 -15.45 19.60 -16.91
C SER A 125 -14.23 20.47 -17.22
N LEU A 126 -13.58 20.23 -18.35
CA LEU A 126 -12.53 21.12 -18.86
C LEU A 126 -13.02 22.56 -19.00
N LEU A 127 -14.32 22.77 -19.28
CA LEU A 127 -14.93 24.09 -19.36
C LEU A 127 -14.95 24.78 -18.00
N ASP A 128 -15.26 24.07 -16.91
CA ASP A 128 -15.25 24.63 -15.56
C ASP A 128 -13.86 25.15 -15.17
N ALA A 129 -12.82 24.42 -15.57
CA ALA A 129 -11.43 24.82 -15.33
C ALA A 129 -11.03 26.05 -16.16
N VAL A 130 -11.45 26.14 -17.44
CA VAL A 130 -11.13 27.26 -18.33
C VAL A 130 -11.82 28.55 -17.89
N VAL A 131 -13.10 28.48 -17.50
CA VAL A 131 -13.88 29.67 -17.07
C VAL A 131 -13.72 29.99 -15.58
N ARG A 132 -12.91 29.17 -14.85
CA ARG A 132 -12.73 29.31 -13.39
C ARG A 132 -14.06 29.46 -12.66
N SER A 133 -14.97 28.49 -12.88
CA SER A 133 -16.30 28.55 -12.27
C SER A 133 -16.18 28.62 -10.72
N PRO A 134 -17.19 29.21 -10.01
CA PRO A 134 -17.18 29.24 -8.55
C PRO A 134 -17.07 27.86 -7.90
N ARG A 135 -17.48 26.79 -8.60
CA ARG A 135 -17.33 25.42 -8.20
C ARG A 135 -15.87 25.00 -8.28
N PHE A 136 -15.20 25.31 -9.39
CA PHE A 136 -13.78 25.04 -9.58
C PHE A 136 -12.93 25.72 -8.49
N GLU A 137 -13.15 27.01 -8.22
CA GLU A 137 -12.40 27.75 -7.20
C GLU A 137 -12.61 27.22 -5.78
N ARG A 138 -13.83 26.72 -5.47
CA ARG A 138 -14.11 26.09 -4.18
C ARG A 138 -13.36 24.76 -4.04
N ASP A 139 -13.43 23.90 -5.06
CA ASP A 139 -12.78 22.59 -5.03
C ASP A 139 -11.24 22.74 -4.95
N GLU A 140 -10.66 23.71 -5.70
CA GLU A 140 -9.23 24.05 -5.62
C GLU A 140 -8.81 24.50 -4.22
N ARG A 141 -9.64 25.32 -3.56
CA ARG A 141 -9.39 25.75 -2.19
C ARG A 141 -9.43 24.57 -1.22
N GLU A 142 -10.44 23.72 -1.33
CA GLU A 142 -10.57 22.51 -0.51
C GLU A 142 -9.37 21.57 -0.71
N HIS A 143 -8.94 21.32 -1.95
CA HIS A 143 -7.76 20.53 -2.27
C HIS A 143 -6.49 21.14 -1.67
N ARG A 144 -6.34 22.45 -1.74
CA ARG A 144 -5.20 23.16 -1.17
C ARG A 144 -5.19 23.08 0.36
N GLU A 145 -6.30 23.30 1.02
CA GLU A 145 -6.44 23.22 2.49
C GLU A 145 -6.12 21.81 2.97
N PHE A 146 -6.69 20.79 2.33
CA PHE A 146 -6.41 19.39 2.65
C PHE A 146 -4.94 19.02 2.39
N SER A 147 -4.34 19.51 1.29
CA SER A 147 -2.92 19.27 1.00
C SER A 147 -2.01 19.89 2.06
N LEU A 148 -2.32 21.11 2.52
CA LEU A 148 -1.57 21.77 3.60
C LEU A 148 -1.70 21.01 4.93
N GLU A 149 -2.90 20.53 5.28
CA GLU A 149 -3.10 19.70 6.46
C GLU A 149 -2.24 18.43 6.40
N LEU A 150 -2.20 17.74 5.26
CA LEU A 150 -1.34 16.57 5.09
C LEU A 150 0.14 16.93 5.24
N LEU A 151 0.59 18.05 4.66
CA LEU A 151 1.97 18.50 4.78
C LEU A 151 2.37 18.82 6.21
N GLU A 152 1.46 19.35 7.03
CA GLU A 152 1.69 19.57 8.46
C GLU A 152 1.89 18.26 9.22
N ILE A 153 1.05 17.24 8.98
CA ILE A 153 1.15 15.92 9.64
C ILE A 153 2.50 15.26 9.35
N PHE A 154 3.06 15.52 8.17
CA PHE A 154 4.30 14.88 7.70
C PHE A 154 5.56 15.74 7.87
N ASP A 155 5.50 16.85 8.60
CA ASP A 155 6.60 17.81 8.79
C ASP A 155 7.17 18.34 7.46
N LEU A 156 6.31 18.62 6.49
CA LEU A 156 6.66 19.14 5.17
C LEU A 156 6.13 20.54 4.89
N ALA A 157 5.39 21.13 5.84
CA ALA A 157 4.72 22.42 5.65
C ALA A 157 5.69 23.55 5.33
N ASP A 158 6.85 23.60 5.99
CA ASP A 158 7.88 24.62 5.77
C ASP A 158 8.55 24.50 4.40
N SER A 159 8.57 23.30 3.83
CA SER A 159 9.15 23.00 2.51
C SER A 159 8.13 23.06 1.37
N ARG A 160 6.89 23.51 1.59
CA ARG A 160 5.77 23.42 0.64
C ARG A 160 6.03 24.07 -0.71
N ASP A 161 6.85 25.14 -0.75
CA ASP A 161 7.18 25.91 -1.95
C ASP A 161 8.51 25.45 -2.59
N GLU A 162 9.25 24.53 -1.95
CA GLU A 162 10.45 23.92 -2.49
C GLU A 162 10.13 22.92 -3.60
N GLY A 163 11.08 22.66 -4.51
CA GLY A 163 10.92 21.58 -5.49
C GLY A 163 10.88 20.21 -4.81
N GLY A 164 9.87 19.41 -5.11
CA GLY A 164 9.69 18.10 -4.47
C GLY A 164 10.92 17.18 -4.58
N THR A 165 11.60 17.22 -5.72
CA THR A 165 12.84 16.43 -5.98
C THR A 165 14.10 17.01 -5.34
N SER A 166 14.05 18.23 -4.82
CA SER A 166 15.18 18.89 -4.13
C SER A 166 15.25 18.55 -2.64
N LEU A 167 14.21 17.93 -2.10
CA LEU A 167 14.14 17.54 -0.69
C LEU A 167 15.19 16.46 -0.37
N PRO A 168 15.66 16.39 0.89
CA PRO A 168 16.38 15.21 1.40
C PRO A 168 15.56 13.93 1.21
N TYR A 169 16.23 12.79 1.02
CA TYR A 169 15.60 11.51 0.69
C TYR A 169 14.46 11.11 1.64
N GLY A 170 14.64 11.22 2.96
CA GLY A 170 13.60 10.92 3.95
C GLY A 170 12.36 11.80 3.78
N LYS A 171 12.54 13.11 3.47
CA LYS A 171 11.41 14.00 3.18
C LYS A 171 10.73 13.65 1.83
N GLN A 172 11.48 13.22 0.82
CA GLN A 172 10.88 12.74 -0.44
C GLN A 172 10.01 11.49 -0.20
N ARG A 173 10.45 10.55 0.65
CA ARG A 173 9.65 9.38 1.06
C ARG A 173 8.35 9.80 1.75
N ARG A 174 8.43 10.73 2.70
CA ARG A 174 7.24 11.29 3.35
C ARG A 174 6.30 11.92 2.32
N LEU A 175 6.81 12.70 1.39
CA LEU A 175 6.01 13.34 0.34
C LEU A 175 5.31 12.31 -0.57
N GLU A 176 5.95 11.18 -0.88
CA GLU A 176 5.34 10.10 -1.65
C GLU A 176 4.13 9.50 -0.92
N ILE A 177 4.24 9.28 0.40
CA ILE A 177 3.11 8.81 1.22
C ILE A 177 2.01 9.86 1.26
N VAL A 178 2.35 11.13 1.46
CA VAL A 178 1.39 12.26 1.43
C VAL A 178 0.60 12.28 0.11
N ARG A 179 1.27 12.10 -1.02
CA ARG A 179 0.61 12.03 -2.32
C ARG A 179 -0.37 10.87 -2.43
N ALA A 180 0.02 9.69 -1.91
CA ALA A 180 -0.89 8.55 -1.89
C ALA A 180 -2.11 8.82 -0.99
N LEU A 181 -1.93 9.49 0.17
CA LEU A 181 -3.01 9.89 1.07
C LEU A 181 -3.92 10.97 0.48
N ALA A 182 -3.37 11.87 -0.33
CA ALA A 182 -4.14 12.94 -0.97
C ALA A 182 -5.23 12.41 -1.92
N THR A 183 -5.13 11.16 -2.36
CA THR A 183 -6.21 10.47 -3.09
C THR A 183 -7.36 9.99 -2.17
N ARG A 184 -7.30 10.23 -0.86
CA ARG A 184 -8.29 9.80 0.16
C ARG A 184 -8.59 8.30 0.06
N PRO A 185 -7.57 7.42 0.15
CA PRO A 185 -7.77 5.98 -0.01
C PRO A 185 -8.44 5.37 1.22
N LYS A 186 -9.07 4.21 1.03
CA LYS A 186 -9.50 3.30 2.10
C LYS A 186 -8.45 2.24 2.40
N LEU A 187 -7.67 1.87 1.38
CA LEU A 187 -6.55 0.94 1.45
C LEU A 187 -5.28 1.60 0.89
N LEU A 188 -4.28 1.72 1.73
CA LEU A 188 -2.97 2.24 1.37
C LEU A 188 -1.95 1.09 1.30
N LEU A 189 -1.36 0.89 0.12
CA LEU A 189 -0.28 -0.06 -0.10
C LEU A 189 1.06 0.66 0.02
N LEU A 190 1.87 0.26 1.00
CA LEU A 190 3.21 0.80 1.23
C LEU A 190 4.26 -0.21 0.76
N ASP A 191 5.05 0.17 -0.25
CA ASP A 191 6.08 -0.68 -0.86
C ASP A 191 7.46 -0.25 -0.37
N GLU A 192 8.00 -0.99 0.59
CA GLU A 192 9.29 -0.76 1.25
C GLU A 192 9.49 0.70 1.71
N PRO A 193 8.57 1.25 2.52
CA PRO A 193 8.63 2.67 2.88
C PRO A 193 9.83 3.03 3.76
N ALA A 194 10.44 2.06 4.46
CA ALA A 194 11.62 2.26 5.30
C ALA A 194 12.96 2.10 4.55
N ALA A 195 12.93 1.77 3.24
CA ALA A 195 14.15 1.57 2.47
C ALA A 195 14.98 2.86 2.40
N GLY A 196 16.28 2.75 2.75
CA GLY A 196 17.21 3.88 2.73
C GLY A 196 17.10 4.85 3.91
N LEU A 197 16.20 4.63 4.87
CA LEU A 197 16.06 5.43 6.08
C LEU A 197 17.02 4.95 7.18
N ASN A 198 17.55 5.90 7.95
CA ASN A 198 18.33 5.57 9.14
C ASN A 198 17.43 5.06 10.30
N PRO A 199 17.99 4.46 11.38
CA PRO A 199 17.19 3.89 12.47
C PRO A 199 16.20 4.85 13.14
N SER A 200 16.56 6.13 13.30
CA SER A 200 15.65 7.13 13.89
C SER A 200 14.52 7.47 12.95
N GLU A 201 14.82 7.65 11.65
CA GLU A 201 13.80 7.90 10.62
C GLU A 201 12.83 6.72 10.47
N GLN A 202 13.31 5.48 10.69
CA GLN A 202 12.45 4.28 10.69
C GLN A 202 11.48 4.28 11.89
N GLU A 203 11.93 4.71 13.07
CA GLU A 203 11.08 4.85 14.26
C GLU A 203 10.01 5.92 14.05
N ASP A 204 10.40 7.08 13.51
CA ASP A 204 9.47 8.15 13.15
C ASP A 204 8.44 7.66 12.12
N LEU A 205 8.89 6.90 11.11
CA LEU A 205 8.00 6.33 10.10
C LEU A 205 6.99 5.33 10.70
N MET A 206 7.41 4.48 11.64
CA MET A 206 6.51 3.54 12.32
C MET A 206 5.39 4.28 13.07
N LEU A 207 5.75 5.32 13.84
CA LEU A 207 4.78 6.17 14.54
C LEU A 207 3.84 6.87 13.55
N LEU A 208 4.36 7.38 12.45
CA LEU A 208 3.61 8.05 11.42
C LEU A 208 2.60 7.10 10.74
N ILE A 209 3.00 5.86 10.42
CA ILE A 209 2.11 4.85 9.84
C ILE A 209 0.92 4.56 10.78
N GLN A 210 1.17 4.41 12.08
CA GLN A 210 0.11 4.19 13.05
C GLN A 210 -0.79 5.43 13.18
N GLN A 211 -0.21 6.62 13.25
CA GLN A 211 -0.94 7.88 13.34
C GLN A 211 -1.88 8.10 12.15
N ILE A 212 -1.41 7.90 10.91
CA ILE A 212 -2.25 8.09 9.73
C ILE A 212 -3.34 7.03 9.61
N ARG A 213 -3.05 5.76 10.00
CA ARG A 213 -4.06 4.72 10.08
C ARG A 213 -5.20 5.15 10.99
N ASP A 214 -4.88 5.61 12.19
CA ASP A 214 -5.89 5.99 13.20
C ASP A 214 -6.63 7.27 12.81
N ARG A 215 -5.88 8.29 12.35
CA ARG A 215 -6.48 9.61 11.99
C ARG A 215 -7.43 9.52 10.80
N PHE A 216 -7.10 8.74 9.78
CA PHE A 216 -7.88 8.64 8.55
C PHE A 216 -8.71 7.36 8.44
N GLY A 217 -8.70 6.49 9.46
CA GLY A 217 -9.42 5.21 9.45
C GLY A 217 -8.96 4.27 8.32
N LEU A 218 -7.66 4.29 8.01
CA LEU A 218 -7.09 3.55 6.88
C LEU A 218 -6.92 2.07 7.19
N THR A 219 -7.01 1.27 6.15
CA THR A 219 -6.38 -0.05 6.11
C THR A 219 -5.03 0.08 5.41
N ILE A 220 -3.99 -0.56 5.93
CA ILE A 220 -2.65 -0.48 5.37
C ILE A 220 -2.14 -1.89 5.04
N LEU A 221 -1.68 -2.09 3.81
CA LEU A 221 -0.95 -3.27 3.39
C LEU A 221 0.52 -2.88 3.18
N LEU A 222 1.40 -3.44 3.99
CA LEU A 222 2.82 -3.09 4.05
C LEU A 222 3.67 -4.23 3.47
N VAL A 223 4.49 -3.95 2.46
CA VAL A 223 5.61 -4.79 2.05
C VAL A 223 6.88 -4.21 2.63
N GLU A 224 7.62 -4.98 3.40
CA GLU A 224 8.89 -4.62 4.02
C GLU A 224 9.80 -5.82 4.17
N HIS A 225 11.11 -5.56 4.17
CA HIS A 225 12.15 -6.53 4.52
C HIS A 225 12.83 -6.19 5.86
N ASN A 226 12.58 -4.99 6.40
CA ASN A 226 13.06 -4.61 7.73
C ASN A 226 12.14 -5.19 8.81
N MET A 227 12.59 -6.27 9.45
CA MET A 227 11.79 -6.98 10.45
C MET A 227 11.46 -6.11 11.67
N LYS A 228 12.29 -5.11 12.04
CA LYS A 228 11.97 -4.18 13.13
C LYS A 228 10.71 -3.38 12.81
N VAL A 229 10.60 -2.87 11.58
CA VAL A 229 9.42 -2.12 11.12
C VAL A 229 8.21 -3.03 11.05
N VAL A 230 8.33 -4.21 10.41
CA VAL A 230 7.23 -5.18 10.28
C VAL A 230 6.66 -5.57 11.63
N MET A 231 7.52 -6.00 12.55
CA MET A 231 7.12 -6.45 13.89
C MET A 231 6.59 -5.30 14.76
N GLY A 232 7.00 -4.06 14.48
CA GLY A 232 6.60 -2.88 15.27
C GLY A 232 5.26 -2.29 14.87
N VAL A 233 4.79 -2.50 13.62
CA VAL A 233 3.56 -1.86 13.15
C VAL A 233 2.47 -2.83 12.68
N CYS A 234 2.82 -4.04 12.20
CA CYS A 234 1.84 -4.96 11.65
C CYS A 234 1.07 -5.70 12.75
N GLU A 235 -0.23 -5.82 12.59
CA GLU A 235 -1.10 -6.60 13.48
C GLU A 235 -1.15 -8.07 13.04
N ARG A 236 -1.02 -8.31 11.74
CA ARG A 236 -0.98 -9.64 11.14
C ARG A 236 -0.01 -9.63 9.96
N ILE A 237 0.69 -10.74 9.77
CA ILE A 237 1.73 -10.88 8.77
C ILE A 237 1.48 -12.14 7.96
N GLN A 238 1.48 -12.01 6.63
CA GLN A 238 1.53 -13.13 5.70
C GLN A 238 2.92 -13.24 5.12
N VAL A 239 3.49 -14.42 5.21
CA VAL A 239 4.80 -14.73 4.65
C VAL A 239 4.61 -15.47 3.34
N VAL A 240 5.26 -14.98 2.30
CA VAL A 240 5.26 -15.60 0.98
C VAL A 240 6.66 -16.06 0.60
N ASP A 241 6.72 -17.23 -0.02
CA ASP A 241 7.93 -17.77 -0.60
C ASP A 241 7.61 -18.48 -1.92
N TYR A 242 8.43 -18.25 -2.97
CA TYR A 242 8.19 -18.72 -4.33
C TYR A 242 6.73 -18.56 -4.80
N GLY A 243 6.13 -17.40 -4.49
CA GLY A 243 4.77 -17.05 -4.91
C GLY A 243 3.64 -17.74 -4.13
N LYS A 244 3.94 -18.46 -3.04
CA LYS A 244 2.96 -19.13 -2.19
C LYS A 244 2.98 -18.58 -0.79
N SER A 245 1.82 -18.58 -0.12
CA SER A 245 1.76 -18.34 1.32
C SER A 245 2.33 -19.52 2.09
N ILE A 246 3.32 -19.29 2.94
CA ILE A 246 3.94 -20.32 3.80
C ILE A 246 3.54 -20.17 5.26
N ALA A 247 3.20 -18.96 5.71
CA ALA A 247 2.73 -18.69 7.07
C ALA A 247 1.79 -17.48 7.09
N LEU A 248 0.89 -17.44 8.08
CA LEU A 248 0.00 -16.31 8.38
C LEU A 248 -0.24 -16.30 9.89
N GLY A 249 0.06 -15.18 10.56
CA GLY A 249 -0.10 -15.08 12.00
C GLY A 249 0.18 -13.67 12.53
N VAL A 250 0.15 -13.51 13.85
CA VAL A 250 0.60 -12.29 14.51
C VAL A 250 2.14 -12.24 14.55
N PRO A 251 2.75 -11.05 14.78
CA PRO A 251 4.22 -10.90 14.73
C PRO A 251 4.98 -11.96 15.54
N ASP A 252 4.55 -12.25 16.78
CA ASP A 252 5.24 -13.20 17.65
C ASP A 252 5.16 -14.66 17.13
N GLU A 253 4.07 -15.04 16.48
CA GLU A 253 3.93 -16.35 15.84
C GLU A 253 4.85 -16.46 14.64
N ILE A 254 4.87 -15.44 13.78
CA ILE A 254 5.70 -15.41 12.56
C ILE A 254 7.20 -15.43 12.89
N LYS A 255 7.63 -14.70 13.92
CA LYS A 255 9.01 -14.65 14.36
C LYS A 255 9.57 -16.03 14.75
N ASN A 256 8.73 -16.91 15.27
CA ASN A 256 9.09 -18.20 15.81
C ASN A 256 8.68 -19.38 14.88
N ASP A 257 8.08 -19.10 13.71
CA ASP A 257 7.66 -20.15 12.78
C ASP A 257 8.89 -20.77 12.09
N PRO A 258 9.12 -22.11 12.23
CA PRO A 258 10.25 -22.78 11.61
C PRO A 258 10.32 -22.64 10.09
N LYS A 259 9.17 -22.60 9.39
CA LYS A 259 9.12 -22.45 7.94
C LYS A 259 9.57 -21.04 7.51
N VAL A 260 9.22 -20.04 8.33
CA VAL A 260 9.65 -18.65 8.09
C VAL A 260 11.15 -18.53 8.29
N ILE A 261 11.68 -19.11 9.39
CA ILE A 261 13.11 -19.11 9.69
C ILE A 261 13.88 -19.83 8.56
N GLU A 262 13.43 -20.99 8.11
CA GLU A 262 14.04 -21.74 7.01
C GLU A 262 14.06 -20.95 5.71
N ALA A 263 12.95 -20.28 5.35
CA ALA A 263 12.87 -19.48 4.14
C ALA A 263 13.84 -18.28 4.11
N TYR A 264 14.17 -17.71 5.27
CA TYR A 264 15.13 -16.60 5.38
C TYR A 264 16.59 -17.03 5.62
N LEU A 265 16.84 -18.27 6.08
CA LEU A 265 18.18 -18.82 6.28
C LEU A 265 18.69 -19.64 5.09
N GLY A 266 17.81 -19.99 4.16
CA GLY A 266 18.12 -20.79 2.98
C GLY A 266 18.64 -19.98 1.77
N ASP A 267 18.74 -18.67 1.91
CA ASP A 267 19.29 -17.75 0.89
C ASP A 267 20.79 -17.42 1.19
#